data_435cea5da33ba03cfb1060c72f78d2d3
#
_entry.id   435cea5da33ba03cfb1060c72f78d2d3
#
_cell.length_a   1.000
_cell.length_b   1.000
_cell.length_c   1.000
_cell.angle_alpha   90.00
_cell.angle_beta   90.00
_cell.angle_gamma   90.00
#
_symmetry.space_group_name_H-M   'P 1'
#
loop_
_entity.id
_entity.type
_entity.pdbx_description
1 polymer ?
#
loop_
_entity_poly.entity_id
_entity_poly.type
_entity_poly.pdbx_seq_one_letter_code
_entity_poly.pdbx_strand_id
1 'polypeptide(L)'
;KVLGKVGSVGKTTNNSGFDVLPLLPISDMSNRLLRKEVTSTLYEYYLVDDIGEASDYIELCDVLRSASPNDEVLIRINSGGGSLATANMIVNSIRESQAHVHGFIESTCASAATLIYLACHSYSLSEDADMMIHTSSSLYGGKEHEQHSYVTFSRKKIHKMVRNRYAGFLTEKEIENVLNGQDYYFDSEEIGERLETYTEFQQKKFEAELEAFQKEQGDDLDCGVKPKKKKILPS
;
A
#
# COMPACT_ATOMS: atom_id res chain seq x y z
N LYS A 1 -35.37 16.77 48.53
CA LYS A 1 -34.77 17.73 47.61
C LYS A 1 -33.28 17.86 47.95
N VAL A 2 -32.43 17.15 47.29
CA VAL A 2 -30.98 17.48 47.20
C VAL A 2 -30.57 17.21 45.77
N LEU A 3 -30.31 18.26 45.01
CA LEU A 3 -29.74 18.25 43.67
C LEU A 3 -28.21 18.14 43.84
N GLY A 4 -27.67 16.98 43.49
CA GLY A 4 -26.23 16.81 43.39
C GLY A 4 -25.73 17.40 42.05
N LYS A 5 -24.72 18.27 42.14
CA LYS A 5 -24.02 18.86 40.99
C LYS A 5 -23.30 17.77 40.21
N VAL A 6 -23.61 17.65 38.92
CA VAL A 6 -22.85 16.84 37.97
C VAL A 6 -21.56 17.61 37.60
N GLY A 7 -20.42 17.07 37.98
CA GLY A 7 -19.14 17.62 37.63
C GLY A 7 -18.85 17.46 36.11
N SER A 8 -18.41 18.51 35.45
CA SER A 8 -18.02 18.51 34.06
C SER A 8 -16.77 17.64 33.86
N VAL A 9 -16.92 16.59 33.11
CA VAL A 9 -15.79 15.76 32.63
C VAL A 9 -15.07 16.52 31.52
N GLY A 10 -13.84 16.96 31.79
CA GLY A 10 -13.01 17.63 30.81
C GLY A 10 -12.63 16.68 29.66
N LYS A 11 -12.82 17.14 28.42
CA LYS A 11 -12.34 16.45 27.22
C LYS A 11 -10.82 16.59 27.13
N THR A 12 -10.10 15.48 27.20
CA THR A 12 -8.69 15.41 26.82
C THR A 12 -8.62 14.93 25.38
N THR A 13 -8.25 15.81 24.45
CA THR A 13 -7.97 15.47 23.06
C THR A 13 -6.49 15.12 22.95
N ASN A 14 -6.17 13.89 22.58
CA ASN A 14 -4.85 13.52 22.09
C ASN A 14 -4.76 13.84 20.60
N ASN A 15 -3.57 14.25 20.15
CA ASN A 15 -3.24 14.68 18.77
C ASN A 15 -3.51 13.64 17.66
N SER A 16 -4.14 12.51 17.95
CA SER A 16 -4.49 11.44 17.01
C SER A 16 -5.97 11.41 16.60
N GLY A 17 -6.75 12.43 17.00
CA GLY A 17 -8.16 12.54 16.55
C GLY A 17 -9.13 11.47 17.07
N PHE A 18 -8.68 10.55 17.91
CA PHE A 18 -9.55 9.59 18.58
C PHE A 18 -9.98 10.14 19.93
N ASP A 19 -11.29 10.29 20.13
CA ASP A 19 -11.87 10.46 21.47
C ASP A 19 -11.60 9.17 22.26
N VAL A 20 -10.50 9.15 23.02
CA VAL A 20 -10.23 8.05 23.94
C VAL A 20 -11.23 8.19 25.10
N LEU A 21 -12.24 7.35 25.09
CA LEU A 21 -13.11 7.21 26.26
C LEU A 21 -12.22 6.86 27.47
N PRO A 22 -12.46 7.49 28.65
CA PRO A 22 -11.69 7.19 29.83
C PRO A 22 -11.78 5.69 30.13
N LEU A 23 -10.61 5.04 30.25
CA LEU A 23 -10.55 3.64 30.66
C LEU A 23 -11.19 3.50 32.04
N LEU A 24 -12.34 2.85 32.10
CA LEU A 24 -12.96 2.48 33.38
C LEU A 24 -12.02 1.50 34.10
N PRO A 25 -11.92 1.56 35.44
CA PRO A 25 -11.14 0.61 36.22
C PRO A 25 -11.54 -0.82 35.87
N ILE A 26 -10.55 -1.69 35.62
CA ILE A 26 -10.74 -3.09 35.18
C ILE A 26 -11.68 -3.88 36.10
N SER A 27 -11.73 -3.52 37.38
CA SER A 27 -12.62 -4.14 38.38
C SER A 27 -14.12 -3.92 38.11
N ASP A 28 -14.47 -2.95 37.28
CA ASP A 28 -15.86 -2.57 37.00
C ASP A 28 -16.36 -3.08 35.63
N MET A 29 -15.51 -3.84 34.88
CA MET A 29 -15.81 -4.30 33.52
C MET A 29 -16.42 -5.71 33.44
N SER A 30 -16.65 -6.39 34.57
CA SER A 30 -17.25 -7.71 34.55
C SER A 30 -18.75 -7.63 34.15
N ASN A 31 -19.10 -8.40 33.10
CA ASN A 31 -20.48 -8.56 32.60
C ASN A 31 -21.13 -7.29 31.98
N ARG A 32 -20.36 -6.36 31.38
CA ARG A 32 -20.92 -5.20 30.68
C ARG A 32 -20.88 -5.38 29.15
N LEU A 33 -22.03 -5.13 28.52
CA LEU A 33 -22.13 -5.01 27.06
C LEU A 33 -21.73 -3.59 26.68
N LEU A 34 -20.62 -3.47 25.90
CA LEU A 34 -20.16 -2.21 25.32
C LEU A 34 -20.58 -2.18 23.84
N ARG A 35 -21.47 -1.24 23.49
CA ARG A 35 -21.82 -0.92 22.11
C ARG A 35 -20.86 0.17 21.60
N LYS A 36 -20.14 -0.13 20.51
CA LYS A 36 -19.37 0.87 19.77
C LYS A 36 -20.04 1.06 18.42
N GLU A 37 -20.30 2.30 18.04
CA GLU A 37 -20.73 2.66 16.70
C GLU A 37 -19.48 3.00 15.91
N VAL A 38 -19.30 2.33 14.77
CA VAL A 38 -18.20 2.56 13.84
C VAL A 38 -18.84 3.02 12.54
N THR A 39 -18.45 4.18 12.06
CA THR A 39 -18.80 4.66 10.72
C THR A 39 -17.72 4.21 9.73
N SER A 40 -18.13 3.71 8.59
CA SER A 40 -17.23 3.40 7.46
C SER A 40 -17.75 4.02 6.19
N THR A 41 -16.87 4.41 5.31
CA THR A 41 -17.19 4.95 3.99
C THR A 41 -16.63 4.03 2.92
N LEU A 42 -17.43 3.73 1.90
CA LEU A 42 -16.96 3.10 0.69
C LEU A 42 -16.72 4.18 -0.36
N TYR A 43 -15.47 4.30 -0.81
CA TYR A 43 -15.10 5.11 -1.97
C TYR A 43 -14.98 4.20 -3.18
N GLU A 44 -15.63 4.54 -4.27
CA GLU A 44 -15.58 3.80 -5.52
C GLU A 44 -14.99 4.67 -6.61
N TYR A 45 -13.89 4.23 -7.21
CA TYR A 45 -13.17 4.95 -8.26
C TYR A 45 -13.07 4.10 -9.53
N TYR A 46 -13.39 4.69 -10.67
CA TYR A 46 -13.30 4.07 -11.98
C TYR A 46 -12.03 4.53 -12.69
N LEU A 47 -11.05 3.64 -12.80
CA LEU A 47 -9.86 3.84 -13.61
C LEU A 47 -10.15 3.29 -15.01
N VAL A 48 -10.60 4.18 -15.89
CA VAL A 48 -10.98 3.86 -17.27
C VAL A 48 -10.08 4.57 -18.26
N ASP A 49 -9.99 4.04 -19.47
CA ASP A 49 -9.16 4.57 -20.57
C ASP A 49 -7.66 4.65 -20.21
N ASP A 50 -6.93 5.57 -20.85
CA ASP A 50 -5.51 5.74 -20.63
C ASP A 50 -5.21 6.52 -19.33
N ILE A 51 -4.20 6.07 -18.60
CA ILE A 51 -3.67 6.79 -17.44
C ILE A 51 -2.94 8.04 -17.94
N GLY A 52 -3.56 9.20 -17.76
CA GLY A 52 -3.10 10.50 -18.25
C GLY A 52 -2.18 11.24 -17.26
N GLU A 53 -2.39 12.56 -17.20
CA GLU A 53 -1.61 13.48 -16.37
C GLU A 53 -1.87 13.26 -14.86
N ALA A 54 -0.84 13.44 -14.05
CA ALA A 54 -0.92 13.24 -12.61
C ALA A 54 -1.95 14.17 -11.92
N SER A 55 -2.20 15.35 -12.47
CA SER A 55 -3.20 16.31 -11.99
C SER A 55 -4.61 15.74 -11.92
N ASP A 56 -4.94 14.82 -12.83
CA ASP A 56 -6.29 14.25 -12.94
C ASP A 56 -6.59 13.23 -11.85
N TYR A 57 -5.57 12.79 -11.11
CA TYR A 57 -5.65 11.76 -10.07
C TYR A 57 -5.38 12.29 -8.65
N ILE A 58 -5.31 13.63 -8.48
CA ILE A 58 -5.03 14.23 -7.16
C ILE A 58 -6.13 13.87 -6.16
N GLU A 59 -7.40 13.94 -6.56
CA GLU A 59 -8.54 13.61 -5.68
C GLU A 59 -8.48 12.15 -5.22
N LEU A 60 -8.22 11.20 -6.12
CA LEU A 60 -8.02 9.80 -5.77
C LEU A 60 -6.87 9.63 -4.77
N CYS A 61 -5.73 10.26 -5.04
CA CYS A 61 -4.56 10.17 -4.16
C CYS A 61 -4.82 10.78 -2.79
N ASP A 62 -5.60 11.85 -2.72
CA ASP A 62 -5.99 12.50 -1.46
C ASP A 62 -6.92 11.60 -0.65
N VAL A 63 -7.94 11.01 -1.28
CA VAL A 63 -8.82 10.00 -0.65
C VAL A 63 -7.99 8.83 -0.11
N LEU A 64 -7.10 8.24 -0.92
CA LEU A 64 -6.27 7.11 -0.51
C LEU A 64 -5.41 7.41 0.73
N ARG A 65 -4.89 8.65 0.86
CA ARG A 65 -4.05 9.06 1.99
C ARG A 65 -4.83 9.48 3.24
N SER A 66 -6.06 9.97 3.07
CA SER A 66 -6.88 10.54 4.14
C SER A 66 -7.95 9.58 4.67
N ALA A 67 -8.27 8.52 3.94
CA ALA A 67 -9.26 7.53 4.34
C ALA A 67 -8.87 6.83 5.65
N SER A 68 -9.88 6.58 6.49
CA SER A 68 -9.72 5.98 7.80
C SER A 68 -9.50 4.45 7.71
N PRO A 69 -8.95 3.79 8.75
CA PRO A 69 -8.75 2.33 8.75
C PRO A 69 -10.04 1.51 8.62
N ASN A 70 -11.20 2.11 8.87
CA ASN A 70 -12.50 1.45 8.72
C ASN A 70 -13.13 1.69 7.35
N ASP A 71 -12.54 2.56 6.52
CA ASP A 71 -13.03 2.87 5.19
C ASP A 71 -12.53 1.83 4.18
N GLU A 72 -13.23 1.73 3.06
CA GLU A 72 -12.85 0.91 1.92
C GLU A 72 -12.74 1.77 0.66
N VAL A 73 -11.73 1.47 -0.16
CA VAL A 73 -11.57 2.09 -1.49
C VAL A 73 -11.60 0.98 -2.53
N LEU A 74 -12.61 1.02 -3.40
CA LEU A 74 -12.75 0.11 -4.55
C LEU A 74 -12.25 0.82 -5.80
N ILE A 75 -11.22 0.27 -6.44
CA ILE A 75 -10.70 0.74 -7.74
C ILE A 75 -11.15 -0.23 -8.83
N ARG A 76 -12.11 0.21 -9.65
CA ARG A 76 -12.58 -0.53 -10.83
C ARG A 76 -11.72 -0.18 -12.03
N ILE A 77 -11.12 -1.18 -12.65
CA ILE A 77 -10.10 -1.01 -13.68
C ILE A 77 -10.63 -1.52 -15.02
N ASN A 78 -10.61 -0.64 -16.01
CA ASN A 78 -10.75 -0.97 -17.43
C ASN A 78 -9.81 -0.03 -18.21
N SER A 79 -8.51 -0.36 -18.24
CA SER A 79 -7.47 0.56 -18.70
C SER A 79 -6.36 -0.17 -19.46
N GLY A 80 -5.98 0.40 -20.60
CA GLY A 80 -4.83 -0.01 -21.40
C GLY A 80 -3.47 0.38 -20.79
N GLY A 81 -3.48 1.13 -19.68
CA GLY A 81 -2.28 1.66 -19.06
C GLY A 81 -2.04 3.14 -19.40
N GLY A 82 -0.79 3.55 -19.54
CA GLY A 82 -0.43 4.94 -19.86
C GLY A 82 0.74 5.47 -19.05
N SER A 83 0.61 6.67 -18.46
CA SER A 83 1.68 7.35 -17.73
C SER A 83 2.20 6.53 -16.54
N LEU A 84 3.42 6.02 -16.66
CA LEU A 84 4.10 5.31 -15.57
C LEU A 84 4.36 6.19 -14.35
N ALA A 85 4.59 7.49 -14.55
CA ALA A 85 4.80 8.44 -13.46
C ALA A 85 3.53 8.60 -12.63
N THR A 86 2.38 8.77 -13.29
CA THR A 86 1.07 8.87 -12.68
C THR A 86 0.69 7.56 -11.96
N ALA A 87 0.88 6.42 -12.62
CA ALA A 87 0.64 5.12 -12.01
C ALA A 87 1.47 4.91 -10.72
N ASN A 88 2.76 5.29 -10.73
CA ASN A 88 3.59 5.22 -9.53
C ASN A 88 3.11 6.17 -8.41
N MET A 89 2.56 7.33 -8.72
CA MET A 89 1.95 8.25 -7.73
C MET A 89 0.75 7.58 -7.06
N ILE A 90 -0.14 6.96 -7.85
CA ILE A 90 -1.31 6.22 -7.34
C ILE A 90 -0.87 5.03 -6.48
N VAL A 91 0.08 4.23 -6.97
CA VAL A 91 0.65 3.09 -6.23
C VAL A 91 1.23 3.50 -4.87
N ASN A 92 1.93 4.65 -4.80
CA ASN A 92 2.46 5.14 -3.54
C ASN A 92 1.31 5.55 -2.59
N SER A 93 0.25 6.20 -3.12
CA SER A 93 -0.92 6.56 -2.31
C SER A 93 -1.67 5.34 -1.77
N ILE A 94 -1.79 4.25 -2.57
CA ILE A 94 -2.36 2.97 -2.11
C ILE A 94 -1.54 2.39 -0.95
N ARG A 95 -0.20 2.44 -1.05
CA ARG A 95 0.71 1.91 -0.01
C ARG A 95 0.72 2.72 1.27
N GLU A 96 0.42 4.00 1.18
CA GLU A 96 0.30 4.92 2.31
C GLU A 96 -1.09 4.88 2.95
N SER A 97 -2.09 4.28 2.26
CA SER A 97 -3.46 4.22 2.72
C SER A 97 -3.61 3.37 3.98
N GLN A 98 -4.36 3.89 4.94
CA GLN A 98 -4.82 3.12 6.11
C GLN A 98 -6.12 2.36 5.84
N ALA A 99 -6.89 2.79 4.82
CA ALA A 99 -8.10 2.10 4.38
C ALA A 99 -7.75 0.83 3.60
N HIS A 100 -8.66 -0.13 3.59
CA HIS A 100 -8.55 -1.30 2.74
C HIS A 100 -8.82 -0.92 1.28
N VAL A 101 -7.83 -1.16 0.40
CA VAL A 101 -7.96 -0.87 -1.04
C VAL A 101 -8.19 -2.16 -1.80
N HIS A 102 -9.31 -2.27 -2.48
CA HIS A 102 -9.69 -3.41 -3.31
C HIS A 102 -9.58 -3.06 -4.79
N GLY A 103 -8.90 -3.89 -5.58
CA GLY A 103 -8.81 -3.78 -7.03
C GLY A 103 -9.78 -4.74 -7.71
N PHE A 104 -10.58 -4.23 -8.65
CA PHE A 104 -11.48 -5.03 -9.48
C PHE A 104 -11.19 -4.79 -10.95
N ILE A 105 -10.86 -5.84 -11.71
CA ILE A 105 -10.72 -5.74 -13.17
C ILE A 105 -12.08 -5.93 -13.82
N GLU A 106 -12.61 -4.86 -14.44
CA GLU A 106 -13.90 -4.90 -15.17
C GLU A 106 -13.78 -5.63 -16.52
N SER A 107 -12.72 -5.34 -17.28
CA SER A 107 -12.44 -5.95 -18.57
C SER A 107 -10.93 -6.04 -18.80
N THR A 108 -10.26 -4.93 -19.11
CA THR A 108 -8.84 -4.90 -19.44
C THR A 108 -8.02 -4.23 -18.34
N CYS A 109 -6.91 -4.86 -17.97
CA CYS A 109 -5.90 -4.27 -17.09
C CYS A 109 -4.51 -4.44 -17.72
N ALA A 110 -4.00 -3.39 -18.39
CA ALA A 110 -2.78 -3.51 -19.17
C ALA A 110 -1.69 -2.52 -18.74
N SER A 111 -0.43 -2.92 -18.93
CA SER A 111 0.73 -2.04 -18.80
C SER A 111 0.77 -1.36 -17.41
N ALA A 112 0.80 0.00 -17.36
CA ALA A 112 0.86 0.75 -16.11
C ALA A 112 -0.34 0.50 -15.17
N ALA A 113 -1.52 0.10 -15.68
CA ALA A 113 -2.69 -0.23 -14.87
C ALA A 113 -2.45 -1.49 -14.00
N THR A 114 -1.65 -2.45 -14.49
CA THR A 114 -1.31 -3.66 -13.72
C THR A 114 -0.53 -3.35 -12.45
N LEU A 115 0.28 -2.27 -12.45
CA LEU A 115 1.02 -1.83 -11.27
C LEU A 115 0.09 -1.29 -10.18
N ILE A 116 -0.99 -0.60 -10.57
CA ILE A 116 -2.02 -0.09 -9.67
C ILE A 116 -2.80 -1.26 -9.09
N TYR A 117 -3.26 -2.18 -9.95
CA TYR A 117 -3.99 -3.37 -9.52
C TYR A 117 -3.18 -4.21 -8.51
N LEU A 118 -1.95 -4.57 -8.85
CA LEU A 118 -1.08 -5.37 -7.98
C LEU A 118 -0.60 -4.64 -6.72
N ALA A 119 -0.85 -3.33 -6.59
CA ALA A 119 -0.58 -2.57 -5.38
C ALA A 119 -1.76 -2.58 -4.39
N CYS A 120 -2.95 -3.00 -4.80
CA CYS A 120 -4.13 -3.09 -3.94
C CYS A 120 -3.94 -4.16 -2.85
N HIS A 121 -4.74 -4.08 -1.79
CA HIS A 121 -4.68 -5.00 -0.65
C HIS A 121 -5.44 -6.30 -0.90
N SER A 122 -6.44 -6.28 -1.79
CA SER A 122 -7.19 -7.45 -2.24
C SER A 122 -7.65 -7.30 -3.69
N TYR A 123 -8.01 -8.40 -4.31
CA TYR A 123 -8.22 -8.49 -5.75
C TYR A 123 -9.50 -9.23 -6.10
N SER A 124 -10.17 -8.77 -7.15
CA SER A 124 -11.19 -9.53 -7.87
C SER A 124 -11.20 -9.11 -9.35
N LEU A 125 -11.85 -9.89 -10.18
CA LEU A 125 -11.92 -9.68 -11.62
C LEU A 125 -13.22 -10.25 -12.20
N SER A 126 -13.66 -9.71 -13.34
CA SER A 126 -14.77 -10.25 -14.11
C SER A 126 -14.38 -11.56 -14.82
N GLU A 127 -15.36 -12.32 -15.26
CA GLU A 127 -15.16 -13.60 -15.95
C GLU A 127 -14.38 -13.45 -17.27
N ASP A 128 -14.61 -12.34 -17.98
CA ASP A 128 -13.95 -12.02 -19.26
C ASP A 128 -12.78 -11.04 -19.12
N ALA A 129 -12.19 -10.93 -17.91
CA ALA A 129 -11.06 -10.02 -17.67
C ALA A 129 -9.80 -10.50 -18.38
N ASP A 130 -9.02 -9.54 -18.86
CA ASP A 130 -7.69 -9.77 -19.41
C ASP A 130 -6.63 -8.88 -18.75
N MET A 131 -5.39 -9.35 -18.74
CA MET A 131 -4.25 -8.59 -18.25
C MET A 131 -3.08 -8.67 -19.25
N MET A 132 -2.41 -7.52 -19.46
CA MET A 132 -1.22 -7.50 -20.29
C MET A 132 -0.06 -6.82 -19.56
N ILE A 133 1.08 -7.52 -19.51
CA ILE A 133 2.32 -7.03 -18.91
C ILE A 133 3.41 -6.95 -19.97
N HIS A 134 4.00 -5.77 -20.08
CA HIS A 134 5.14 -5.53 -20.95
C HIS A 134 6.14 -4.55 -20.32
N THR A 135 7.31 -4.42 -20.96
CA THR A 135 8.25 -3.36 -20.59
C THR A 135 7.74 -1.99 -21.06
N SER A 136 8.14 -0.91 -20.35
CA SER A 136 7.73 0.42 -20.78
C SER A 136 8.37 0.80 -22.11
N SER A 137 7.57 1.33 -23.02
CA SER A 137 8.04 2.05 -24.22
C SER A 137 8.09 3.55 -23.92
N SER A 138 9.20 4.22 -24.24
CA SER A 138 9.30 5.66 -24.09
C SER A 138 9.99 6.26 -25.32
N LEU A 139 9.39 7.33 -25.86
CA LEU A 139 10.00 8.13 -26.91
C LEU A 139 10.70 9.32 -26.25
N TYR A 140 12.01 9.45 -26.50
CA TYR A 140 12.83 10.55 -25.96
C TYR A 140 13.32 11.46 -27.07
N GLY A 141 13.04 12.76 -26.93
CA GLY A 141 13.67 13.83 -27.71
C GLY A 141 14.70 14.59 -26.86
N GLY A 142 15.83 15.03 -27.43
CA GLY A 142 16.86 15.81 -26.72
C GLY A 142 18.21 15.70 -27.41
N LYS A 143 19.27 16.28 -26.81
CA LYS A 143 20.63 16.17 -27.31
C LYS A 143 21.16 14.75 -27.08
N GLU A 144 21.98 14.23 -27.98
CA GLU A 144 22.43 12.84 -28.01
C GLU A 144 23.03 12.34 -26.68
N HIS A 145 23.91 13.10 -26.05
CA HIS A 145 24.51 12.73 -24.77
C HIS A 145 23.53 12.75 -23.59
N GLU A 146 22.54 13.67 -23.62
CA GLU A 146 21.45 13.74 -22.61
C GLU A 146 20.53 12.54 -22.76
N GLN A 147 20.19 12.15 -24.00
CA GLN A 147 19.39 10.96 -24.30
C GLN A 147 20.06 9.70 -23.77
N HIS A 148 21.36 9.49 -24.05
CA HIS A 148 22.08 8.30 -23.61
C HIS A 148 22.12 8.17 -22.08
N SER A 149 22.40 9.26 -21.38
CA SER A 149 22.46 9.28 -19.91
C SER A 149 21.08 9.00 -19.29
N TYR A 150 20.03 9.60 -19.87
CA TYR A 150 18.66 9.41 -19.39
C TYR A 150 18.16 7.99 -19.69
N VAL A 151 18.38 7.45 -20.87
CA VAL A 151 17.99 6.08 -21.25
C VAL A 151 18.64 5.06 -20.31
N THR A 152 19.95 5.23 -20.03
CA THR A 152 20.67 4.35 -19.10
C THR A 152 20.07 4.40 -17.68
N PHE A 153 19.81 5.61 -17.17
CA PHE A 153 19.19 5.79 -15.87
C PHE A 153 17.76 5.20 -15.81
N SER A 154 16.93 5.52 -16.81
CA SER A 154 15.55 5.04 -16.90
C SER A 154 15.49 3.53 -17.00
N ARG A 155 16.35 2.92 -17.81
CA ARG A 155 16.44 1.46 -17.93
C ARG A 155 16.71 0.80 -16.58
N LYS A 156 17.69 1.29 -15.82
CA LYS A 156 18.01 0.77 -14.49
C LYS A 156 16.82 0.90 -13.53
N LYS A 157 16.13 2.05 -13.55
CA LYS A 157 14.95 2.31 -12.72
C LYS A 157 13.80 1.35 -13.08
N ILE A 158 13.51 1.19 -14.37
CA ILE A 158 12.45 0.32 -14.88
C ILE A 158 12.75 -1.13 -14.54
N HIS A 159 13.99 -1.61 -14.78
CA HIS A 159 14.38 -2.98 -14.43
C HIS A 159 14.17 -3.28 -12.95
N LYS A 160 14.59 -2.36 -12.06
CA LYS A 160 14.35 -2.51 -10.61
C LYS A 160 12.87 -2.53 -10.29
N MET A 161 12.06 -1.67 -10.91
CA MET A 161 10.64 -1.59 -10.69
C MET A 161 9.94 -2.88 -11.13
N VAL A 162 10.18 -3.37 -12.36
CA VAL A 162 9.59 -4.61 -12.88
C VAL A 162 9.90 -5.79 -11.98
N ARG A 163 11.17 -5.99 -11.60
CA ARG A 163 11.55 -7.06 -10.66
C ARG A 163 10.83 -6.97 -9.33
N ASN A 164 10.70 -5.78 -8.77
CA ASN A 164 10.08 -5.61 -7.46
C ASN A 164 8.55 -5.70 -7.47
N ARG A 165 7.90 -5.27 -8.56
CA ARG A 165 6.45 -5.15 -8.64
C ARG A 165 5.77 -6.42 -9.10
N TYR A 166 6.43 -7.17 -10.00
CA TYR A 166 5.87 -8.40 -10.55
C TYR A 166 6.42 -9.67 -9.88
N ALA A 167 7.36 -9.53 -8.91
CA ALA A 167 7.84 -10.68 -8.13
C ALA A 167 6.68 -11.39 -7.42
N GLY A 168 6.56 -12.69 -7.62
CA GLY A 168 5.48 -13.53 -7.10
C GLY A 168 4.27 -13.62 -8.03
N PHE A 169 3.99 -12.63 -8.88
CA PHE A 169 2.99 -12.72 -9.96
C PHE A 169 3.58 -13.32 -11.24
N LEU A 170 4.77 -12.90 -11.61
CA LEU A 170 5.56 -13.49 -12.69
C LEU A 170 6.69 -14.35 -12.11
N THR A 171 7.05 -15.40 -12.83
CA THR A 171 8.29 -16.16 -12.56
C THR A 171 9.52 -15.32 -12.89
N GLU A 172 10.68 -15.64 -12.31
CA GLU A 172 11.95 -14.96 -12.62
C GLU A 172 12.26 -14.99 -14.12
N LYS A 173 11.95 -16.09 -14.80
CA LYS A 173 12.16 -16.22 -16.25
C LYS A 173 11.25 -15.28 -17.05
N GLU A 174 9.98 -15.16 -16.66
CA GLU A 174 9.04 -14.23 -17.29
C GLU A 174 9.46 -12.78 -17.06
N ILE A 175 9.91 -12.44 -15.85
CA ILE A 175 10.47 -11.12 -15.53
C ILE A 175 11.65 -10.79 -16.48
N GLU A 176 12.61 -11.71 -16.64
CA GLU A 176 13.72 -11.52 -17.58
C GLU A 176 13.22 -11.34 -19.02
N ASN A 177 12.26 -12.13 -19.45
CA ASN A 177 11.66 -12.02 -20.78
C ASN A 177 10.98 -10.66 -20.98
N VAL A 178 10.20 -10.17 -20.00
CA VAL A 178 9.59 -8.82 -20.03
C VAL A 178 10.67 -7.76 -20.17
N LEU A 179 11.76 -7.85 -19.40
CA LEU A 179 12.88 -6.90 -19.46
C LEU A 179 13.62 -6.93 -20.80
N ASN A 180 13.51 -8.04 -21.54
CA ASN A 180 14.05 -8.21 -22.89
C ASN A 180 13.04 -7.87 -23.99
N GLY A 181 11.85 -7.39 -23.64
CA GLY A 181 10.83 -6.87 -24.56
C GLY A 181 9.77 -7.87 -24.98
N GLN A 182 9.59 -8.97 -24.25
CA GLN A 182 8.46 -9.88 -24.47
C GLN A 182 7.22 -9.38 -23.75
N ASP A 183 6.09 -9.41 -24.43
CA ASP A 183 4.78 -9.11 -23.87
C ASP A 183 4.10 -10.40 -23.36
N TYR A 184 3.40 -10.30 -22.24
CA TYR A 184 2.61 -11.38 -21.66
C TYR A 184 1.16 -10.97 -21.57
N TYR A 185 0.28 -11.88 -21.99
CA TYR A 185 -1.19 -11.74 -21.94
C TYR A 185 -1.74 -12.87 -21.10
N PHE A 186 -2.66 -12.56 -20.21
CA PHE A 186 -3.29 -13.51 -19.31
C PHE A 186 -4.81 -13.35 -19.41
N ASP A 187 -5.52 -14.45 -19.46
CA ASP A 187 -6.98 -14.49 -19.29
C ASP A 187 -7.37 -14.51 -17.81
N SER A 188 -8.66 -14.50 -17.52
CA SER A 188 -9.18 -14.43 -16.16
C SER A 188 -8.80 -15.64 -15.31
N GLU A 189 -8.70 -16.84 -15.86
CA GLU A 189 -8.30 -18.06 -15.16
C GLU A 189 -6.84 -18.00 -14.76
N GLU A 190 -5.94 -17.65 -15.70
CA GLU A 190 -4.50 -17.48 -15.43
C GLU A 190 -4.22 -16.35 -14.44
N ILE A 191 -4.97 -15.21 -14.52
CA ILE A 191 -4.86 -14.12 -13.56
C ILE A 191 -5.21 -14.62 -12.16
N GLY A 192 -6.31 -15.37 -12.01
CA GLY A 192 -6.76 -15.94 -10.74
C GLY A 192 -5.71 -16.82 -10.09
N GLU A 193 -5.16 -17.80 -10.81
CA GLU A 193 -4.11 -18.69 -10.34
C GLU A 193 -2.83 -17.94 -9.92
N ARG A 194 -2.43 -16.93 -10.69
CA ARG A 194 -1.26 -16.11 -10.38
C ARG A 194 -1.47 -15.22 -9.18
N LEU A 195 -2.69 -14.70 -8.96
CA LEU A 195 -3.03 -13.90 -7.78
C LEU A 195 -2.96 -14.71 -6.48
N GLU A 196 -3.33 -15.99 -6.49
CA GLU A 196 -3.16 -16.88 -5.33
C GLU A 196 -1.67 -16.96 -4.94
N THR A 197 -0.81 -17.29 -5.91
CA THR A 197 0.65 -17.36 -5.72
C THR A 197 1.23 -16.01 -5.27
N TYR A 198 0.76 -14.92 -5.87
CA TYR A 198 1.19 -13.56 -5.55
C TYR A 198 0.83 -13.16 -4.13
N THR A 199 -0.40 -13.47 -3.70
CA THR A 199 -0.86 -13.17 -2.35
C THR A 199 -0.04 -13.90 -1.29
N GLU A 200 0.26 -15.18 -1.50
CA GLU A 200 1.15 -15.94 -0.62
C GLU A 200 2.57 -15.36 -0.57
N PHE A 201 3.09 -14.93 -1.72
CA PHE A 201 4.40 -14.30 -1.80
C PHE A 201 4.45 -12.97 -1.03
N GLN A 202 3.42 -12.11 -1.17
CA GLN A 202 3.32 -10.85 -0.44
C GLN A 202 3.21 -11.08 1.06
N GLN A 203 2.44 -12.08 1.50
CA GLN A 203 2.29 -12.43 2.90
C GLN A 203 3.64 -12.85 3.51
N LYS A 204 4.37 -13.76 2.87
CA LYS A 204 5.69 -14.21 3.32
C LYS A 204 6.70 -13.06 3.38
N LYS A 205 6.64 -12.16 2.40
CA LYS A 205 7.50 -10.97 2.36
C LYS A 205 7.21 -10.03 3.53
N PHE A 206 5.94 -9.77 3.81
CA PHE A 206 5.52 -8.94 4.93
C PHE A 206 5.96 -9.53 6.28
N GLU A 207 5.78 -10.83 6.48
CA GLU A 207 6.22 -11.53 7.68
C GLU A 207 7.74 -11.41 7.89
N ALA A 208 8.53 -11.57 6.83
CA ALA A 208 9.98 -11.43 6.88
C ALA A 208 10.43 -9.99 7.21
N GLU A 209 9.76 -8.98 6.64
CA GLU A 209 10.01 -7.57 6.94
C GLU A 209 9.66 -7.23 8.40
N LEU A 210 8.56 -7.78 8.93
CA LEU A 210 8.14 -7.62 10.32
C LEU A 210 9.15 -8.25 11.30
N GLU A 211 9.61 -9.46 11.00
CA GLU A 211 10.65 -10.11 11.81
C GLU A 211 11.97 -9.35 11.82
N ALA A 212 12.38 -8.82 10.65
CA ALA A 212 13.60 -8.01 10.55
C ALA A 212 13.48 -6.73 11.39
N PHE A 213 12.33 -6.03 11.31
CA PHE A 213 12.06 -4.84 12.11
C PHE A 213 12.07 -5.12 13.62
N GLN A 214 11.48 -6.26 14.06
CA GLN A 214 11.48 -6.64 15.47
C GLN A 214 12.88 -6.97 15.99
N LYS A 215 13.75 -7.57 15.16
CA LYS A 215 15.15 -7.84 15.52
C LYS A 215 15.96 -6.55 15.69
N GLU A 216 15.81 -5.59 14.77
CA GLU A 216 16.48 -4.30 14.86
C GLU A 216 16.09 -3.53 16.14
N GLN A 217 14.81 -3.56 16.53
CA GLN A 217 14.33 -2.92 17.76
C GLN A 217 14.75 -3.69 19.03
N GLY A 218 14.89 -5.01 18.97
CA GLY A 218 15.35 -5.85 20.07
C GLY A 218 16.82 -5.63 20.42
N ASP A 219 17.66 -5.40 19.42
CA ASP A 219 19.10 -5.14 19.61
C ASP A 219 19.37 -3.74 20.18
N ASP A 220 18.52 -2.74 19.92
CA ASP A 220 18.64 -1.38 20.50
C ASP A 220 18.31 -1.35 22.01
N LEU A 221 17.56 -2.32 22.53
CA LEU A 221 17.26 -2.42 23.97
C LEU A 221 18.37 -3.07 24.79
N ASP A 222 19.33 -3.74 24.17
CA ASP A 222 20.49 -4.36 24.82
C ASP A 222 21.76 -3.48 24.77
N CYS A 223 21.67 -2.21 24.39
CA CYS A 223 22.74 -1.23 24.56
C CYS A 223 22.94 -0.92 26.03
N GLY A 224 23.67 -1.82 26.67
CA GLY A 224 24.01 -1.87 28.09
C GLY A 224 24.43 -0.53 28.68
N VAL A 225 23.58 0.06 29.46
CA VAL A 225 23.96 1.00 30.50
C VAL A 225 24.61 0.19 31.62
N LYS A 226 25.92 -0.02 31.54
CA LYS A 226 26.70 -0.52 32.68
C LYS A 226 26.53 0.49 33.83
N PRO A 227 26.08 0.07 35.05
CA PRO A 227 25.95 0.96 36.16
C PRO A 227 27.36 1.47 36.58
N LYS A 228 27.58 2.78 36.56
CA LYS A 228 28.79 3.42 37.07
C LYS A 228 28.93 3.08 38.55
N LYS A 229 29.94 2.26 38.90
CA LYS A 229 30.33 2.02 40.27
C LYS A 229 30.72 3.37 40.93
N LYS A 230 29.93 3.82 41.93
CA LYS A 230 30.31 4.90 42.81
C LYS A 230 31.56 4.48 43.58
N LYS A 231 32.69 5.17 43.37
CA LYS A 231 33.85 5.10 44.26
C LYS A 231 33.47 5.76 45.59
N ILE A 232 33.43 4.95 46.65
CA ILE A 232 33.41 5.45 48.02
C ILE A 232 34.87 5.84 48.35
N LEU A 233 35.13 7.11 48.64
CA LEU A 233 36.38 7.58 49.19
C LEU A 233 36.40 7.24 50.69
N PRO A 234 37.53 6.70 51.24
CA PRO A 234 37.67 6.48 52.66
C PRO A 234 37.97 7.82 53.38
N SER A 235 37.44 7.92 54.59
CA SER A 235 37.54 8.96 55.58
C SER A 235 38.99 9.25 56.01
#